data_2bc683bea82e2487aeaa9cf73a0c1c68
#
_entry.id   2bc683bea82e2487aeaa9cf73a0c1c68
#
_cell.length_a   1.000
_cell.length_b   1.000
_cell.length_c   1.000
_cell.angle_alpha   90.00
_cell.angle_beta   90.00
_cell.angle_gamma   90.00
#
_symmetry.space_group_name_H-M   'P 1'
#
loop_
_entity.id
_entity.type
_entity.pdbx_description
1 polymer ?
#
loop_
_entity_poly.entity_id
_entity_poly.type
_entity_poly.pdbx_seq_one_letter_code
_entity_poly.pdbx_strand_id
1 'polypeptide(L)'
;MKIALVDDEPKLLDEMAGLVCDFGAQRQCHVETVPFLNAEGFFEAFGDGGFSAGGSFDAVFMDIYMDGMDGVAAAQKIRSMDNRCVLVFLTSSPDFMPDAFSCHAFEYIIKPFSPQRIFKVLGDILEMLPPLQKYIEVINGRKTIHVFLDEISSVITDAHYLDIALSSGETLHCRMTMPEFVMLTDGDSRFLAINKGIMVNAGCILEFTDNCCVLENGAKLPIRVRDRLKIEQAARDYNFRKIRERQAHFAGRPVPEGIRKGD
;
A
#
# COMPACT_ATOMS: atom_id res chain seq x y z
N MET A 1 -3.28 -0.43 -3.80
CA MET A 1 -2.34 -0.91 -4.85
C MET A 1 -2.68 -0.17 -6.13
N LYS A 2 -1.68 0.46 -6.76
CA LYS A 2 -1.84 1.21 -8.01
C LYS A 2 -1.15 0.47 -9.14
N ILE A 3 -1.90 0.11 -10.18
CA ILE A 3 -1.45 -0.73 -11.29
C ILE A 3 -1.52 0.05 -12.60
N ALA A 4 -0.43 0.09 -13.36
CA ALA A 4 -0.45 0.51 -14.75
C ALA A 4 -0.78 -0.70 -15.64
N LEU A 5 -1.68 -0.48 -16.59
CA LEU A 5 -2.00 -1.44 -17.67
C LEU A 5 -1.56 -0.81 -18.98
N VAL A 6 -0.59 -1.42 -19.67
CA VAL A 6 0.00 -0.86 -20.89
C VAL A 6 -0.17 -1.87 -22.03
N ASP A 7 -1.06 -1.55 -22.96
CA ASP A 7 -1.44 -2.43 -24.07
C ASP A 7 -2.09 -1.58 -25.17
N ASP A 8 -1.81 -1.82 -26.43
CA ASP A 8 -2.38 -1.07 -27.56
C ASP A 8 -3.80 -1.53 -27.93
N GLU A 9 -4.30 -2.61 -27.30
CA GLU A 9 -5.67 -3.10 -27.46
C GLU A 9 -6.61 -2.54 -26.36
N PRO A 10 -7.48 -1.54 -26.64
CA PRO A 10 -8.37 -0.96 -25.62
C PRO A 10 -9.30 -1.98 -24.95
N LYS A 11 -9.76 -2.99 -25.69
CA LYS A 11 -10.63 -4.04 -25.16
C LYS A 11 -9.94 -4.89 -24.10
N LEU A 12 -8.66 -5.13 -24.27
CA LEU A 12 -7.87 -5.90 -23.31
C LEU A 12 -7.60 -5.09 -22.03
N LEU A 13 -7.36 -3.79 -22.18
CA LEU A 13 -7.25 -2.86 -21.06
C LEU A 13 -8.54 -2.84 -20.22
N ASP A 14 -9.71 -2.78 -20.88
CA ASP A 14 -11.01 -2.82 -20.20
C ASP A 14 -11.24 -4.16 -19.47
N GLU A 15 -10.91 -5.29 -20.13
CA GLU A 15 -11.00 -6.63 -19.54
C GLU A 15 -10.11 -6.76 -18.30
N MET A 16 -8.85 -6.35 -18.41
CA MET A 16 -7.90 -6.37 -17.30
C MET A 16 -8.33 -5.46 -16.15
N ALA A 17 -8.79 -4.24 -16.45
CA ALA A 17 -9.30 -3.32 -15.44
C ALA A 17 -10.50 -3.93 -14.68
N GLY A 18 -11.40 -4.62 -15.39
CA GLY A 18 -12.51 -5.36 -14.79
C GLY A 18 -12.03 -6.45 -13.84
N LEU A 19 -11.07 -7.29 -14.27
CA LEU A 19 -10.52 -8.36 -13.44
C LEU A 19 -9.80 -7.82 -12.19
N VAL A 20 -9.07 -6.72 -12.33
CA VAL A 20 -8.41 -6.07 -11.20
C VAL A 20 -9.42 -5.50 -10.20
N CYS A 21 -10.52 -4.91 -10.70
CA CYS A 21 -11.62 -4.42 -9.86
C CYS A 21 -12.29 -5.56 -9.09
N ASP A 22 -12.61 -6.67 -9.77
CA ASP A 22 -13.20 -7.86 -9.15
C ASP A 22 -12.30 -8.48 -8.09
N PHE A 23 -10.99 -8.53 -8.36
CA PHE A 23 -10.00 -8.97 -7.38
C PHE A 23 -9.99 -8.06 -6.14
N GLY A 24 -9.99 -6.74 -6.33
CA GLY A 24 -10.05 -5.76 -5.25
C GLY A 24 -11.29 -5.96 -4.37
N ALA A 25 -12.46 -6.16 -5.00
CA ALA A 25 -13.72 -6.41 -4.30
C ALA A 25 -13.68 -7.72 -3.49
N GLN A 26 -13.16 -8.82 -4.08
CA GLN A 26 -13.03 -10.11 -3.39
C GLN A 26 -12.07 -10.08 -2.22
N ARG A 27 -10.97 -9.33 -2.33
CA ARG A 27 -9.93 -9.21 -1.30
C ARG A 27 -10.17 -8.06 -0.31
N GLN A 28 -11.27 -7.30 -0.51
CA GLN A 28 -11.59 -6.10 0.29
C GLN A 28 -10.41 -5.12 0.36
N CYS A 29 -9.71 -4.95 -0.76
CA CYS A 29 -8.57 -4.06 -0.87
C CYS A 29 -8.77 -3.03 -1.97
N HIS A 30 -8.29 -1.81 -1.73
CA HIS A 30 -8.34 -0.77 -2.74
C HIS A 30 -7.29 -1.04 -3.82
N VAL A 31 -7.74 -1.16 -5.07
CA VAL A 31 -6.88 -1.29 -6.24
C VAL A 31 -7.31 -0.27 -7.28
N GLU A 32 -6.36 0.54 -7.74
CA GLU A 32 -6.54 1.53 -8.79
C GLU A 32 -5.82 1.06 -10.05
N THR A 33 -6.47 1.15 -11.20
CA THR A 33 -5.85 0.87 -12.50
C THR A 33 -5.75 2.14 -13.32
N VAL A 34 -4.63 2.32 -14.01
CA VAL A 34 -4.42 3.42 -14.96
C VAL A 34 -4.05 2.80 -16.31
N PRO A 35 -4.94 2.88 -17.33
CA PRO A 35 -4.68 2.33 -18.65
C PRO A 35 -3.82 3.27 -19.51
N PHE A 36 -2.93 2.69 -20.32
CA PHE A 36 -2.09 3.36 -21.29
C PHE A 36 -2.10 2.57 -22.60
N LEU A 37 -2.30 3.24 -23.73
CA LEU A 37 -2.35 2.63 -25.04
C LEU A 37 -0.96 2.37 -25.66
N ASN A 38 0.10 2.89 -25.06
CA ASN A 38 1.48 2.71 -25.50
C ASN A 38 2.45 3.05 -24.35
N ALA A 39 3.71 2.68 -24.55
CA ALA A 39 4.76 2.93 -23.55
C ALA A 39 5.10 4.42 -23.40
N GLU A 40 4.98 5.21 -24.46
CA GLU A 40 5.28 6.65 -24.44
C GLU A 40 4.33 7.37 -23.49
N GLY A 41 3.01 7.15 -23.61
CA GLY A 41 2.00 7.73 -22.71
C GLY A 41 2.17 7.30 -21.26
N PHE A 42 2.61 6.06 -21.03
CA PHE A 42 2.98 5.60 -19.70
C PHE A 42 4.16 6.40 -19.13
N PHE A 43 5.24 6.61 -19.90
CA PHE A 43 6.39 7.37 -19.43
C PHE A 43 6.11 8.87 -19.26
N GLU A 44 5.25 9.46 -20.08
CA GLU A 44 4.78 10.84 -19.89
C GLU A 44 4.05 11.01 -18.57
N ALA A 45 3.17 10.07 -18.21
CA ALA A 45 2.47 10.08 -16.93
C ALA A 45 3.38 9.76 -15.73
N PHE A 46 4.44 8.99 -15.97
CA PHE A 46 5.42 8.64 -14.95
C PHE A 46 6.32 9.84 -14.56
N GLY A 47 6.54 10.78 -15.51
CA GLY A 47 7.28 12.03 -15.35
C GLY A 47 8.80 11.89 -15.12
N ASP A 48 9.54 12.97 -15.31
CA ASP A 48 10.99 13.02 -15.08
C ASP A 48 11.40 12.89 -13.59
N GLY A 49 10.43 12.94 -12.67
CA GLY A 49 10.65 12.86 -11.21
C GLY A 49 10.77 11.44 -10.66
N GLY A 50 10.54 10.41 -11.48
CA GLY A 50 10.61 9.02 -11.06
C GLY A 50 9.66 8.71 -9.88
N PHE A 51 9.82 7.54 -9.28
CA PHE A 51 9.07 7.03 -8.12
C PHE A 51 9.06 7.92 -6.87
N SER A 52 9.92 8.95 -6.79
CA SER A 52 10.09 9.80 -5.61
C SER A 52 9.04 10.89 -5.44
N ALA A 53 8.23 11.19 -6.47
CA ALA A 53 7.31 12.34 -6.47
C ALA A 53 5.82 11.99 -6.30
N GLY A 54 5.47 10.83 -5.73
CA GLY A 54 4.07 10.47 -5.41
C GLY A 54 3.26 9.86 -6.56
N GLY A 55 3.90 9.54 -7.69
CA GLY A 55 3.24 8.93 -8.87
C GLY A 55 3.63 7.47 -9.13
N SER A 56 4.19 6.76 -8.17
CA SER A 56 4.67 5.39 -8.35
C SER A 56 3.54 4.38 -8.56
N PHE A 57 3.73 3.48 -9.53
CA PHE A 57 2.91 2.28 -9.65
C PHE A 57 3.53 1.15 -8.83
N ASP A 58 2.70 0.40 -8.12
CA ASP A 58 3.11 -0.80 -7.40
C ASP A 58 3.43 -1.94 -8.38
N ALA A 59 2.66 -2.03 -9.46
CA ALA A 59 2.86 -2.99 -10.54
C ALA A 59 2.55 -2.39 -11.91
N VAL A 60 3.22 -2.93 -12.92
CA VAL A 60 2.96 -2.62 -14.34
C VAL A 60 2.69 -3.94 -15.06
N PHE A 61 1.52 -4.05 -15.69
CA PHE A 61 1.22 -5.10 -16.66
C PHE A 61 1.47 -4.52 -18.03
N MET A 62 2.39 -5.12 -18.79
CA MET A 62 2.94 -4.56 -20.02
C MET A 62 2.81 -5.57 -21.16
N ASP A 63 2.15 -5.19 -22.24
CA ASP A 63 2.30 -5.96 -23.49
C ASP A 63 3.69 -5.76 -24.07
N ILE A 64 4.18 -6.77 -24.76
CA ILE A 64 5.46 -6.72 -25.48
C ILE A 64 5.25 -6.13 -26.87
N TYR A 65 4.20 -6.56 -27.55
CA TYR A 65 3.91 -6.14 -28.92
C TYR A 65 3.03 -4.90 -28.92
N MET A 66 3.64 -3.74 -29.04
CA MET A 66 2.95 -2.45 -29.16
C MET A 66 3.60 -1.63 -30.27
N ASP A 67 2.82 -0.76 -30.90
CA ASP A 67 3.36 0.22 -31.82
C ASP A 67 4.28 1.21 -31.08
N GLY A 68 5.40 1.59 -31.71
CA GLY A 68 6.40 2.51 -31.12
C GLY A 68 7.43 1.78 -30.26
N MET A 69 7.50 2.11 -28.98
CA MET A 69 8.41 1.45 -28.04
C MET A 69 7.82 0.08 -27.63
N ASP A 70 8.54 -1.01 -27.93
CA ASP A 70 8.12 -2.34 -27.47
C ASP A 70 8.21 -2.49 -25.95
N GLY A 71 7.47 -3.48 -25.41
CA GLY A 71 7.36 -3.70 -23.98
C GLY A 71 8.68 -4.11 -23.31
N VAL A 72 9.61 -4.75 -24.04
CA VAL A 72 10.92 -5.12 -23.50
C VAL A 72 11.79 -3.89 -23.31
N ALA A 73 11.85 -3.00 -24.31
CA ALA A 73 12.55 -1.73 -24.21
C ALA A 73 11.96 -0.85 -23.10
N ALA A 74 10.62 -0.83 -22.99
CA ALA A 74 9.92 -0.13 -21.92
C ALA A 74 10.29 -0.70 -20.52
N ALA A 75 10.32 -2.02 -20.40
CA ALA A 75 10.71 -2.70 -19.16
C ALA A 75 12.16 -2.39 -18.74
N GLN A 76 13.09 -2.39 -19.67
CA GLN A 76 14.49 -1.99 -19.41
C GLN A 76 14.58 -0.55 -18.92
N LYS A 77 13.82 0.36 -19.54
CA LYS A 77 13.73 1.76 -19.12
C LYS A 77 13.12 1.87 -17.71
N ILE A 78 12.05 1.16 -17.40
CA ILE A 78 11.49 1.09 -16.03
C ILE A 78 12.59 0.66 -15.05
N ARG A 79 13.33 -0.40 -15.34
CA ARG A 79 14.39 -0.91 -14.45
C ARG A 79 15.54 0.07 -14.23
N SER A 80 15.85 0.89 -15.22
CA SER A 80 16.85 1.96 -15.04
C SER A 80 16.38 3.07 -14.09
N MET A 81 15.06 3.24 -13.95
CA MET A 81 14.44 4.28 -13.11
C MET A 81 14.00 3.72 -11.75
N ASP A 82 13.49 2.49 -11.72
CA ASP A 82 13.03 1.83 -10.50
C ASP A 82 13.13 0.30 -10.57
N ASN A 83 13.86 -0.24 -9.60
CA ASN A 83 14.04 -1.67 -9.42
C ASN A 83 12.96 -2.32 -8.53
N ARG A 84 12.05 -1.55 -7.93
CA ARG A 84 11.05 -2.04 -6.97
C ARG A 84 9.69 -2.28 -7.57
N CYS A 85 9.36 -1.59 -8.67
CA CYS A 85 8.11 -1.78 -9.38
C CYS A 85 7.97 -3.22 -9.86
N VAL A 86 6.84 -3.86 -9.54
CA VAL A 86 6.56 -5.21 -10.01
C VAL A 86 6.18 -5.16 -11.49
N LEU A 87 6.93 -5.88 -12.33
CA LEU A 87 6.73 -5.92 -13.77
C LEU A 87 6.15 -7.28 -14.18
N VAL A 88 5.01 -7.27 -14.85
CA VAL A 88 4.35 -8.45 -15.41
C VAL A 88 4.19 -8.25 -16.91
N PHE A 89 4.70 -9.18 -17.71
CA PHE A 89 4.42 -9.18 -19.14
C PHE A 89 3.12 -9.90 -19.44
N LEU A 90 2.32 -9.29 -20.31
CA LEU A 90 1.12 -9.85 -20.93
C LEU A 90 1.33 -9.86 -22.44
N THR A 91 1.50 -11.01 -23.06
CA THR A 91 1.88 -11.07 -24.48
C THR A 91 1.32 -12.27 -25.22
N SER A 92 1.19 -12.16 -26.53
CA SER A 92 0.73 -13.24 -27.40
C SER A 92 1.82 -14.25 -27.76
N SER A 93 3.11 -13.98 -27.51
CA SER A 93 4.21 -14.89 -27.85
C SER A 93 5.07 -15.29 -26.64
N PRO A 94 5.56 -16.55 -26.59
CA PRO A 94 6.54 -17.00 -25.62
C PRO A 94 7.99 -16.58 -25.94
N ASP A 95 8.27 -16.02 -27.11
CA ASP A 95 9.63 -15.85 -27.65
C ASP A 95 10.51 -14.89 -26.82
N PHE A 96 9.90 -13.94 -26.12
CA PHE A 96 10.58 -12.93 -25.28
C PHE A 96 10.77 -13.34 -23.82
N MET A 97 10.54 -14.61 -23.49
CA MET A 97 10.73 -15.09 -22.13
C MET A 97 12.18 -14.89 -21.61
N PRO A 98 13.24 -15.08 -22.43
CA PRO A 98 14.62 -14.77 -22.00
C PRO A 98 14.83 -13.28 -21.69
N ASP A 99 14.21 -12.37 -22.49
CA ASP A 99 14.32 -10.94 -22.29
C ASP A 99 13.57 -10.49 -21.03
N ALA A 100 12.43 -11.11 -20.72
CA ALA A 100 11.69 -10.89 -19.49
C ALA A 100 12.54 -11.23 -18.25
N PHE A 101 13.32 -12.30 -18.31
CA PHE A 101 14.28 -12.64 -17.25
C PHE A 101 15.34 -11.53 -17.05
N SER A 102 15.87 -10.98 -18.14
CA SER A 102 16.87 -9.91 -18.08
C SER A 102 16.32 -8.62 -17.44
N CYS A 103 15.03 -8.37 -17.60
CA CYS A 103 14.31 -7.25 -17.00
C CYS A 103 13.82 -7.52 -15.56
N HIS A 104 14.17 -8.67 -14.97
CA HIS A 104 13.65 -9.11 -13.67
C HIS A 104 12.12 -9.01 -13.60
N ALA A 105 11.44 -9.49 -14.65
CA ALA A 105 9.99 -9.59 -14.64
C ALA A 105 9.54 -10.53 -13.52
N PHE A 106 8.49 -10.13 -12.81
CA PHE A 106 7.89 -10.94 -11.76
C PHE A 106 7.15 -12.14 -12.35
N GLU A 107 6.45 -11.91 -13.48
CA GLU A 107 5.68 -12.94 -14.14
C GLU A 107 5.58 -12.67 -15.65
N TYR A 108 5.35 -13.75 -16.41
CA TYR A 108 5.14 -13.74 -17.84
C TYR A 108 3.85 -14.49 -18.15
N ILE A 109 2.86 -13.79 -18.69
CA ILE A 109 1.53 -14.33 -18.96
C ILE A 109 1.27 -14.31 -20.46
N ILE A 110 0.97 -15.48 -21.02
CA ILE A 110 0.64 -15.62 -22.44
C ILE A 110 -0.86 -15.41 -22.62
N LYS A 111 -1.22 -14.54 -23.59
CA LYS A 111 -2.60 -14.34 -24.06
C LYS A 111 -3.06 -15.57 -24.91
N PRO A 112 -4.31 -16.06 -24.77
CA PRO A 112 -5.34 -15.59 -23.84
C PRO A 112 -5.10 -16.10 -22.42
N PHE A 113 -5.41 -15.28 -21.44
CA PHE A 113 -5.27 -15.60 -20.02
C PHE A 113 -6.63 -15.92 -19.38
N SER A 114 -6.61 -16.67 -18.28
CA SER A 114 -7.80 -16.92 -17.46
C SER A 114 -7.90 -15.93 -16.30
N PRO A 115 -9.12 -15.59 -15.85
CA PRO A 115 -9.30 -14.76 -14.64
C PRO A 115 -8.55 -15.32 -13.42
N GLN A 116 -8.54 -16.66 -13.25
CA GLN A 116 -7.85 -17.32 -12.14
C GLN A 116 -6.35 -17.09 -12.18
N ARG A 117 -5.74 -17.03 -13.38
CA ARG A 117 -4.31 -16.75 -13.54
C ARG A 117 -3.98 -15.33 -13.12
N ILE A 118 -4.79 -14.36 -13.54
CA ILE A 118 -4.64 -12.95 -13.16
C ILE A 118 -4.84 -12.79 -11.66
N PHE A 119 -5.86 -13.40 -11.08
CA PHE A 119 -6.13 -13.34 -9.63
C PHE A 119 -5.00 -13.93 -8.79
N LYS A 120 -4.38 -15.04 -9.28
CA LYS A 120 -3.21 -15.60 -8.64
C LYS A 120 -2.05 -14.61 -8.63
N VAL A 121 -1.70 -14.05 -9.79
CA VAL A 121 -0.59 -13.11 -9.93
C VAL A 121 -0.82 -11.84 -9.10
N LEU A 122 -2.05 -11.30 -9.10
CA LEU A 122 -2.40 -10.16 -8.25
C LEU A 122 -2.28 -10.50 -6.75
N GLY A 123 -2.64 -11.73 -6.36
CA GLY A 123 -2.47 -12.22 -4.98
C GLY A 123 -1.00 -12.30 -4.58
N ASP A 124 -0.16 -12.89 -5.45
CA ASP A 124 1.28 -13.01 -5.22
C ASP A 124 1.94 -11.61 -5.14
N ILE A 125 1.51 -10.66 -5.99
CA ILE A 125 1.96 -9.25 -5.94
C ILE A 125 1.54 -8.60 -4.61
N LEU A 126 0.28 -8.80 -4.20
CA LEU A 126 -0.24 -8.22 -2.97
C LEU A 126 0.54 -8.70 -1.74
N GLU A 127 0.98 -9.97 -1.73
CA GLU A 127 1.82 -10.54 -0.67
C GLU A 127 3.25 -9.97 -0.66
N MET A 128 3.76 -9.53 -1.82
CA MET A 128 5.09 -8.92 -1.93
C MET A 128 5.11 -7.43 -1.57
N LEU A 129 3.98 -6.75 -1.75
CA LEU A 129 3.88 -5.33 -1.43
C LEU A 129 3.84 -5.13 0.09
N PRO A 130 4.32 -3.97 0.60
CA PRO A 130 4.06 -3.60 1.98
C PRO A 130 2.55 -3.70 2.23
N PRO A 131 2.13 -4.15 3.42
CA PRO A 131 0.71 -4.30 3.71
C PRO A 131 -0.04 -3.03 3.33
N LEU A 132 -1.10 -3.20 2.53
CA LEU A 132 -1.91 -2.08 2.05
C LEU A 132 -2.30 -1.19 3.22
N GLN A 133 -1.99 0.09 3.09
CA GLN A 133 -2.36 1.05 4.12
C GLN A 133 -3.88 1.07 4.23
N LYS A 134 -4.40 0.53 5.32
CA LYS A 134 -5.84 0.64 5.63
C LYS A 134 -6.20 2.11 5.80
N TYR A 135 -7.33 2.52 5.26
CA TYR A 135 -7.87 3.85 5.43
C TYR A 135 -9.31 3.80 5.93
N ILE A 136 -9.78 4.89 6.47
CA ILE A 136 -11.19 5.13 6.76
C ILE A 136 -11.67 6.34 5.98
N GLU A 137 -12.94 6.35 5.63
CA GLU A 137 -13.61 7.53 5.08
C GLU A 137 -14.20 8.35 6.22
N VAL A 138 -13.85 9.63 6.29
CA VAL A 138 -14.40 10.56 7.27
C VAL A 138 -15.00 11.76 6.57
N ILE A 139 -16.08 12.28 7.13
CA ILE A 139 -16.72 13.51 6.63
C ILE A 139 -16.16 14.68 7.43
N ASN A 140 -15.39 15.53 6.76
CA ASN A 140 -14.88 16.78 7.30
C ASN A 140 -15.60 17.94 6.60
N GLY A 141 -16.55 18.58 7.31
CA GLY A 141 -17.43 19.58 6.75
C GLY A 141 -18.37 19.03 5.67
N ARG A 142 -18.12 19.38 4.40
CA ARG A 142 -18.93 18.91 3.23
C ARG A 142 -18.16 17.93 2.33
N LYS A 143 -16.96 17.55 2.71
CA LYS A 143 -16.08 16.67 1.92
C LYS A 143 -15.88 15.35 2.61
N THR A 144 -15.97 14.27 1.85
CA THR A 144 -15.45 12.96 2.26
C THR A 144 -13.97 12.92 1.97
N ILE A 145 -13.17 12.54 2.95
CA ILE A 145 -11.72 12.39 2.84
C ILE A 145 -11.31 10.99 3.28
N HIS A 146 -10.32 10.44 2.62
CA HIS A 146 -9.68 9.18 3.01
C HIS A 146 -8.54 9.50 3.98
N VAL A 147 -8.56 8.85 5.14
CA VAL A 147 -7.53 9.00 6.17
C VAL A 147 -6.87 7.65 6.40
N PHE A 148 -5.60 7.56 6.08
CA PHE A 148 -4.85 6.32 6.29
C PHE A 148 -4.65 6.07 7.78
N LEU A 149 -4.88 4.82 8.21
CA LEU A 149 -4.79 4.49 9.64
C LEU A 149 -3.39 4.71 10.21
N ASP A 150 -2.34 4.58 9.38
CA ASP A 150 -0.95 4.85 9.78
C ASP A 150 -0.69 6.35 10.04
N GLU A 151 -1.47 7.24 9.43
CA GLU A 151 -1.37 8.68 9.62
C GLU A 151 -2.07 9.17 10.88
N ILE A 152 -2.98 8.38 11.45
CA ILE A 152 -3.70 8.74 12.67
C ILE A 152 -2.79 8.52 13.86
N SER A 153 -2.48 9.58 14.61
CA SER A 153 -1.69 9.53 15.83
C SER A 153 -2.54 9.35 17.09
N SER A 154 -3.69 10.04 17.16
CA SER A 154 -4.64 9.91 18.27
C SER A 154 -6.06 10.28 17.85
N VAL A 155 -7.02 9.79 18.64
CA VAL A 155 -8.45 10.09 18.47
C VAL A 155 -9.01 10.44 19.83
N ILE A 156 -9.64 11.62 19.94
CA ILE A 156 -10.17 12.17 21.18
C ILE A 156 -11.64 12.51 20.99
N THR A 157 -12.47 12.10 21.93
CA THR A 157 -13.90 12.45 21.93
C THR A 157 -14.10 13.89 22.37
N ASP A 158 -14.78 14.68 21.55
CA ASP A 158 -15.29 16.01 21.89
C ASP A 158 -16.82 16.03 21.67
N ALA A 159 -17.57 15.87 22.77
CA ALA A 159 -19.03 15.77 22.76
C ALA A 159 -19.56 14.72 21.74
N HIS A 160 -20.12 15.17 20.63
CA HIS A 160 -20.64 14.34 19.53
C HIS A 160 -19.68 14.23 18.35
N TYR A 161 -18.44 14.67 18.52
CA TYR A 161 -17.40 14.67 17.48
C TYR A 161 -16.17 13.88 17.96
N LEU A 162 -15.36 13.53 17.01
CA LEU A 162 -14.00 13.05 17.26
C LEU A 162 -13.00 14.02 16.65
N ASP A 163 -12.02 14.38 17.46
CA ASP A 163 -10.80 15.03 17.00
C ASP A 163 -9.78 13.95 16.63
N ILE A 164 -9.56 13.75 15.34
CA ILE A 164 -8.61 12.80 14.78
C ILE A 164 -7.33 13.56 14.47
N ALA A 165 -6.31 13.41 15.30
CA ALA A 165 -5.00 14.03 15.09
C ALA A 165 -4.16 13.15 14.16
N LEU A 166 -3.58 13.78 13.14
CA LEU A 166 -2.69 13.14 12.17
C LEU A 166 -1.22 13.35 12.56
N SER A 167 -0.36 12.48 12.06
CA SER A 167 1.10 12.61 12.22
C SER A 167 1.66 13.85 11.53
N SER A 168 0.96 14.39 10.53
CA SER A 168 1.27 15.68 9.90
C SER A 168 1.12 16.89 10.81
N GLY A 169 0.44 16.73 11.97
CA GLY A 169 0.06 17.81 12.88
C GLY A 169 -1.32 18.41 12.62
N GLU A 170 -2.00 17.99 11.55
CA GLU A 170 -3.38 18.36 11.27
C GLU A 170 -4.34 17.62 12.21
N THR A 171 -5.45 18.27 12.58
CA THR A 171 -6.54 17.64 13.34
C THR A 171 -7.84 17.77 12.57
N LEU A 172 -8.49 16.64 12.35
CA LEU A 172 -9.78 16.54 11.67
C LEU A 172 -10.90 16.47 12.70
N HIS A 173 -11.84 17.41 12.65
CA HIS A 173 -13.01 17.46 13.51
C HIS A 173 -14.19 16.79 12.81
N CYS A 174 -14.48 15.54 13.14
CA CYS A 174 -15.45 14.71 12.43
C CYS A 174 -16.66 14.39 13.30
N ARG A 175 -17.88 14.51 12.73
CA ARG A 175 -19.11 14.08 13.41
C ARG A 175 -19.19 12.55 13.42
N MET A 176 -18.64 11.96 14.45
CA MET A 176 -18.52 10.51 14.61
C MET A 176 -18.40 10.19 16.10
N THR A 177 -18.81 9.02 16.51
CA THR A 177 -18.62 8.51 17.87
C THR A 177 -17.43 7.54 17.92
N MET A 178 -16.85 7.34 19.12
CA MET A 178 -15.76 6.39 19.31
C MET A 178 -16.15 4.93 18.92
N PRO A 179 -17.35 4.43 19.22
CA PRO A 179 -17.77 3.11 18.72
C PRO A 179 -17.82 3.02 17.18
N GLU A 180 -18.28 4.07 16.49
CA GLU A 180 -18.28 4.11 15.02
C GLU A 180 -16.84 4.07 14.48
N PHE A 181 -15.92 4.82 15.07
CA PHE A 181 -14.50 4.78 14.72
C PHE A 181 -13.92 3.35 14.88
N VAL A 182 -14.19 2.70 16.01
CA VAL A 182 -13.72 1.32 16.25
C VAL A 182 -14.31 0.36 15.22
N MET A 183 -15.58 0.53 14.83
CA MET A 183 -16.22 -0.29 13.80
C MET A 183 -15.61 -0.05 12.42
N LEU A 184 -15.37 1.21 12.03
CA LEU A 184 -14.73 1.58 10.76
C LEU A 184 -13.29 1.07 10.64
N THR A 185 -12.58 0.99 11.77
CA THR A 185 -11.20 0.48 11.81
C THR A 185 -11.14 -1.04 12.01
N ASP A 186 -12.30 -1.75 12.03
CA ASP A 186 -12.40 -3.19 12.29
C ASP A 186 -11.66 -3.62 13.57
N GLY A 187 -11.69 -2.77 14.60
CA GLY A 187 -10.98 -3.00 15.85
C GLY A 187 -9.46 -3.13 15.69
N ASP A 188 -8.87 -2.43 14.71
CA ASP A 188 -7.44 -2.52 14.41
C ASP A 188 -6.60 -2.32 15.67
N SER A 189 -5.77 -3.30 15.95
CA SER A 189 -4.97 -3.39 17.18
C SER A 189 -3.92 -2.30 17.37
N ARG A 190 -3.72 -1.44 16.36
CA ARG A 190 -2.90 -0.22 16.49
C ARG A 190 -3.52 0.81 17.40
N PHE A 191 -4.85 0.87 17.48
CA PHE A 191 -5.57 1.85 18.28
C PHE A 191 -5.81 1.35 19.69
N LEU A 192 -5.09 1.90 20.65
CA LEU A 192 -5.17 1.56 22.06
C LEU A 192 -6.00 2.59 22.82
N ALA A 193 -7.05 2.15 23.51
CA ALA A 193 -7.81 3.00 24.42
C ALA A 193 -7.01 3.26 25.70
N ILE A 194 -6.43 4.46 25.83
CA ILE A 194 -5.58 4.83 26.98
C ILE A 194 -6.36 5.51 28.10
N ASN A 195 -7.51 6.12 27.77
CA ASN A 195 -8.41 6.73 28.74
C ASN A 195 -9.85 6.74 28.18
N LYS A 196 -10.81 7.22 29.00
CA LYS A 196 -12.19 7.40 28.54
C LYS A 196 -12.23 8.43 27.41
N GLY A 197 -12.67 8.01 26.24
CA GLY A 197 -12.75 8.86 25.06
C GLY A 197 -11.41 9.23 24.41
N ILE A 198 -10.32 8.52 24.74
CA ILE A 198 -8.99 8.76 24.16
C ILE A 198 -8.42 7.45 23.64
N MET A 199 -8.13 7.39 22.36
CA MET A 199 -7.37 6.31 21.72
C MET A 199 -6.09 6.87 21.08
N VAL A 200 -5.03 6.07 21.08
CA VAL A 200 -3.75 6.43 20.47
C VAL A 200 -3.29 5.31 19.55
N ASN A 201 -2.57 5.66 18.51
CA ASN A 201 -1.87 4.70 17.68
C ASN A 201 -0.61 4.21 18.36
N ALA A 202 -0.53 2.92 18.64
CA ALA A 202 0.62 2.29 19.31
C ALA A 202 1.94 2.53 18.56
N GLY A 203 1.88 2.67 17.22
CA GLY A 203 3.05 2.97 16.39
C GLY A 203 3.57 4.41 16.53
N CYS A 204 2.78 5.32 17.10
CA CYS A 204 3.14 6.73 17.31
C CYS A 204 3.52 7.02 18.77
N ILE A 205 3.56 6.01 19.65
CA ILE A 205 3.91 6.20 21.05
C ILE A 205 5.42 6.30 21.18
N LEU A 206 5.90 7.43 21.71
CA LEU A 206 7.30 7.67 22.02
C LEU A 206 7.68 7.07 23.40
N GLU A 207 6.91 7.41 24.43
CA GLU A 207 7.16 6.94 25.79
C GLU A 207 5.90 7.01 26.66
N PHE A 208 5.95 6.28 27.79
CA PHE A 208 4.97 6.38 28.87
C PHE A 208 5.61 7.03 30.09
N THR A 209 5.01 8.11 30.56
CA THR A 209 5.34 8.73 31.86
C THR A 209 4.36 8.26 32.92
N ASP A 210 4.48 8.75 34.18
CA ASP A 210 3.64 8.26 35.28
C ASP A 210 2.13 8.44 35.02
N ASN A 211 1.74 9.52 34.37
CA ASN A 211 0.33 9.88 34.17
C ASN A 211 -0.04 10.12 32.71
N CYS A 212 0.90 10.08 31.79
CA CYS A 212 0.68 10.41 30.39
C CYS A 212 1.33 9.42 29.42
N CYS A 213 0.70 9.28 28.26
CA CYS A 213 1.29 8.72 27.04
C CYS A 213 1.81 9.89 26.21
N VAL A 214 3.08 9.88 25.85
CA VAL A 214 3.73 10.88 24.99
C VAL A 214 3.84 10.32 23.58
N LEU A 215 3.36 11.07 22.61
CA LEU A 215 3.41 10.69 21.20
C LEU A 215 4.60 11.35 20.48
N GLU A 216 5.02 10.80 19.35
CA GLU A 216 6.13 11.31 18.53
C GLU A 216 5.94 12.78 18.09
N ASN A 217 4.69 13.22 17.90
CA ASN A 217 4.35 14.62 17.61
C ASN A 217 4.41 15.54 18.83
N GLY A 218 4.84 15.05 20.00
CA GLY A 218 4.97 15.80 21.24
C GLY A 218 3.68 15.90 22.06
N ALA A 219 2.55 15.37 21.59
CA ALA A 219 1.31 15.39 22.35
C ALA A 219 1.42 14.52 23.61
N LYS A 220 0.94 15.07 24.76
CA LYS A 220 0.90 14.38 26.06
C LYS A 220 -0.54 14.09 26.44
N LEU A 221 -0.94 12.84 26.36
CA LEU A 221 -2.32 12.42 26.60
C LEU A 221 -2.43 11.65 27.92
N PRO A 222 -3.45 11.96 28.76
CA PRO A 222 -3.58 11.33 30.07
C PRO A 222 -3.92 9.85 29.93
N ILE A 223 -3.20 9.01 30.69
CA ILE A 223 -3.41 7.56 30.71
C ILE A 223 -4.17 7.15 31.98
N ARG A 224 -5.00 6.12 31.86
CA ARG A 224 -5.66 5.51 33.01
C ARG A 224 -4.67 4.69 33.83
N VAL A 225 -4.26 5.21 34.99
CA VAL A 225 -3.19 4.65 35.82
C VAL A 225 -3.39 3.17 36.14
N ARG A 226 -4.62 2.75 36.50
CA ARG A 226 -4.93 1.34 36.83
C ARG A 226 -4.71 0.36 35.65
N ASP A 227 -4.81 0.84 34.41
CA ASP A 227 -4.70 0.00 33.20
C ASP A 227 -3.32 0.17 32.52
N ARG A 228 -2.44 1.00 33.07
CA ARG A 228 -1.17 1.39 32.48
C ARG A 228 -0.33 0.20 31.99
N LEU A 229 -0.05 -0.76 32.86
CA LEU A 229 0.77 -1.94 32.51
C LEU A 229 0.17 -2.73 31.33
N LYS A 230 -1.15 -2.82 31.28
CA LYS A 230 -1.88 -3.48 30.21
C LYS A 230 -1.72 -2.75 28.88
N ILE A 231 -1.79 -1.42 28.91
CA ILE A 231 -1.66 -0.56 27.75
C ILE A 231 -0.22 -0.58 27.22
N GLU A 232 0.77 -0.49 28.12
CA GLU A 232 2.19 -0.61 27.77
C GLU A 232 2.51 -1.97 27.15
N GLN A 233 1.94 -3.06 27.68
CA GLN A 233 2.11 -4.39 27.09
C GLN A 233 1.49 -4.48 25.70
N ALA A 234 0.27 -3.98 25.53
CA ALA A 234 -0.40 -3.98 24.23
C ALA A 234 0.37 -3.17 23.17
N ALA A 235 0.95 -2.02 23.56
CA ALA A 235 1.80 -1.22 22.68
C ALA A 235 3.07 -1.98 22.27
N ARG A 236 3.73 -2.66 23.22
CA ARG A 236 4.90 -3.50 22.92
C ARG A 236 4.55 -4.64 21.98
N ASP A 237 3.46 -5.35 22.24
CA ASP A 237 3.02 -6.48 21.43
C ASP A 237 2.71 -6.06 19.99
N TYR A 238 2.07 -4.90 19.81
CA TYR A 238 1.81 -4.31 18.49
C TYR A 238 3.14 -4.01 17.77
N ASN A 239 4.07 -3.32 18.42
CA ASN A 239 5.35 -2.93 17.81
C ASN A 239 6.22 -4.15 17.48
N PHE A 240 6.25 -5.17 18.32
CA PHE A 240 6.93 -6.44 18.02
C PHE A 240 6.34 -7.16 16.82
N ARG A 241 5.02 -7.20 16.70
CA ARG A 241 4.35 -7.79 15.55
C ARG A 241 4.69 -7.03 14.28
N LYS A 242 4.61 -5.70 14.29
CA LYS A 242 4.96 -4.84 13.15
C LYS A 242 6.42 -5.03 12.69
N ILE A 243 7.35 -5.22 13.64
CA ILE A 243 8.75 -5.52 13.33
C ILE A 243 8.88 -6.90 12.66
N ARG A 244 8.21 -7.93 13.18
CA ARG A 244 8.23 -9.28 12.60
C ARG A 244 7.62 -9.30 11.19
N GLU A 245 6.52 -8.62 10.96
CA GLU A 245 5.88 -8.50 9.64
C GLU A 245 6.84 -7.83 8.65
N ARG A 246 7.53 -6.75 9.05
CA ARG A 246 8.56 -6.10 8.24
C ARG A 246 9.73 -7.04 7.94
N GLN A 247 10.23 -7.77 8.93
CA GLN A 247 11.35 -8.70 8.75
C GLN A 247 10.96 -9.89 7.85
N ALA A 248 9.77 -10.46 8.01
CA ALA A 248 9.26 -11.51 7.14
C ALA A 248 9.15 -11.05 5.69
N HIS A 249 8.70 -9.81 5.49
CA HIS A 249 8.61 -9.17 4.18
C HIS A 249 10.00 -8.99 3.52
N PHE A 250 11.04 -8.68 4.30
CA PHE A 250 12.42 -8.58 3.80
C PHE A 250 13.08 -9.94 3.58
N ALA A 251 12.78 -10.96 4.41
CA ALA A 251 13.34 -12.31 4.30
C ALA A 251 12.81 -13.11 3.10
N GLY A 252 11.60 -12.79 2.61
CA GLY A 252 11.01 -13.39 1.41
C GLY A 252 11.53 -12.83 0.08
N ARG A 253 12.42 -11.85 0.08
CA ARG A 253 13.02 -11.35 -1.16
C ARG A 253 14.11 -12.29 -1.63
N PRO A 254 14.06 -12.85 -2.86
CA PRO A 254 15.18 -13.57 -3.42
C PRO A 254 16.39 -12.63 -3.45
N VAL A 255 17.45 -12.99 -2.76
CA VAL A 255 18.74 -12.32 -2.86
C VAL A 255 19.22 -12.56 -4.29
N PRO A 256 19.56 -11.51 -5.09
CA PRO A 256 20.15 -11.73 -6.39
C PRO A 256 21.43 -12.54 -6.19
N GLU A 257 21.47 -13.76 -6.73
CA GLU A 257 22.70 -14.55 -6.83
C GLU A 257 23.65 -13.84 -7.79
N GLY A 258 24.56 -13.06 -7.27
CA GLY A 258 25.50 -12.34 -8.12
C GLY A 258 26.54 -11.52 -7.40
N ILE A 259 27.12 -12.01 -6.29
CA ILE A 259 28.46 -11.62 -5.86
C ILE A 259 29.08 -12.84 -5.18
N ARG A 260 29.43 -13.88 -5.94
CA ARG A 260 30.55 -14.72 -5.56
C ARG A 260 31.79 -13.98 -6.01
N LYS A 261 32.55 -13.45 -5.06
CA LYS A 261 33.91 -12.99 -5.28
C LYS A 261 34.69 -14.17 -5.85
N GLY A 262 35.16 -14.01 -7.07
CA GLY A 262 36.19 -14.88 -7.62
C GLY A 262 37.47 -14.70 -6.81
N ASP A 263 38.07 -15.81 -6.48
CA ASP A 263 39.46 -15.95 -6.07
C ASP A 263 40.41 -15.46 -7.16
#